data_b3d1f2a154fe642ba9bb8e148d624324
#
_entry.id   b3d1f2a154fe642ba9bb8e148d624324
#
_cell.length_a   1.000
_cell.length_b   1.000
_cell.length_c   1.000
_cell.angle_alpha   90.00
_cell.angle_beta   90.00
_cell.angle_gamma   90.00
#
_symmetry.space_group_name_H-M   'P 1'
#
loop_
_entity.id
_entity.type
_entity.pdbx_description
1 polymer ?
#
loop_
_entity_poly.entity_id
_entity_poly.type
_entity_poly.pdbx_seq_one_letter_code
_entity_poly.pdbx_strand_id
1 'polypeptide(L)'
;MGKYEVLIAENGTGITVPVQILEAAVQVDDKRLLLFLTDDTPFEEMLNIALIDLDDGVKEILTLGGAYLTGSFTDLHIAPNAVEFSFIGETTWRVEIPPSPFVKVPFTGDPRGVSRSVAVKHYIKITANPPPARIDGSR
;
A
#
# COMPACT_ATOMS: atom_id res chain seq x y z
N MET A 1 2.87 19.12 7.21
CA MET A 1 1.81 18.56 6.36
C MET A 1 0.68 18.00 7.22
N GLY A 2 -0.56 18.27 6.87
CA GLY A 2 -1.70 17.83 7.68
C GLY A 2 -1.97 16.34 7.59
N LYS A 3 -2.94 15.91 8.36
CA LYS A 3 -3.43 14.53 8.37
C LYS A 3 -4.95 14.55 8.43
N TYR A 4 -5.57 13.50 7.90
CA TYR A 4 -7.01 13.28 8.01
C TYR A 4 -7.28 12.16 9.00
N GLU A 5 -8.36 12.31 9.78
CA GLU A 5 -8.84 11.22 10.62
C GLU A 5 -9.66 10.26 9.77
N VAL A 6 -9.51 8.96 10.04
CA VAL A 6 -10.31 7.93 9.37
C VAL A 6 -11.68 7.86 10.03
N LEU A 7 -12.74 8.00 9.21
CA LEU A 7 -14.12 7.89 9.66
C LEU A 7 -14.75 6.63 9.11
N ILE A 8 -15.60 5.99 9.92
CA ILE A 8 -16.39 4.85 9.48
C ILE A 8 -17.84 5.16 9.81
N ALA A 9 -18.72 5.15 8.78
CA ALA A 9 -20.12 5.54 8.91
C ALA A 9 -20.28 6.89 9.64
N GLU A 10 -19.39 7.84 9.30
CA GLU A 10 -19.34 9.18 9.88
C GLU A 10 -18.87 9.23 11.34
N ASN A 11 -18.49 8.11 11.93
CA ASN A 11 -17.95 8.09 13.29
C ASN A 11 -16.43 8.17 13.25
N GLY A 12 -15.85 9.05 14.07
CA GLY A 12 -14.41 9.18 14.19
C GLY A 12 -13.80 7.93 14.80
N THR A 13 -12.70 7.47 14.23
CA THR A 13 -11.97 6.30 14.73
C THR A 13 -10.79 6.69 15.62
N GLY A 14 -10.38 7.97 15.61
CA GLY A 14 -9.16 8.41 16.27
C GLY A 14 -7.89 8.07 15.51
N ILE A 15 -8.01 7.41 14.37
CA ILE A 15 -6.87 7.00 13.55
C ILE A 15 -6.65 8.04 12.45
N THR A 16 -5.43 8.53 12.32
CA THR A 16 -5.10 9.54 11.30
C THR A 16 -4.13 8.97 10.27
N VAL A 17 -4.26 9.45 9.04
CA VAL A 17 -3.39 9.10 7.92
C VAL A 17 -2.88 10.38 7.25
N PRO A 18 -1.78 10.32 6.48
CA PRO A 18 -1.29 11.49 5.75
C PRO A 18 -2.36 12.06 4.82
N VAL A 19 -2.32 13.37 4.58
CA VAL A 19 -3.25 14.03 3.67
C VAL A 19 -2.95 13.58 2.24
N GLN A 20 -3.86 12.80 1.67
CA GLN A 20 -3.72 12.22 0.33
C GLN A 20 -5.12 11.92 -0.23
N ILE A 21 -5.15 11.55 -1.50
CA ILE A 21 -6.38 11.15 -2.15
C ILE A 21 -6.63 9.67 -1.84
N LEU A 22 -7.78 9.36 -1.25
CA LEU A 22 -8.18 7.98 -1.02
C LEU A 22 -8.70 7.38 -2.32
N GLU A 23 -7.97 6.42 -2.86
CA GLU A 23 -8.34 5.72 -4.08
C GLU A 23 -9.26 4.54 -3.81
N ALA A 24 -9.01 3.81 -2.73
CA ALA A 24 -9.81 2.65 -2.35
C ALA A 24 -9.61 2.31 -0.89
N ALA A 25 -10.61 1.67 -0.30
CA ALA A 25 -10.53 1.10 1.04
C ALA A 25 -11.09 -0.31 0.98
N VAL A 26 -10.32 -1.29 1.46
CA VAL A 26 -10.72 -2.69 1.45
C VAL A 26 -10.77 -3.19 2.87
N GLN A 27 -11.92 -3.74 3.26
CA GLN A 27 -12.09 -4.33 4.58
C GLN A 27 -11.40 -5.70 4.59
N VAL A 28 -10.40 -5.85 5.46
CA VAL A 28 -9.67 -7.11 5.61
C VAL A 28 -10.44 -8.05 6.53
N ASP A 29 -10.92 -7.53 7.65
CA ASP A 29 -11.77 -8.25 8.61
C ASP A 29 -12.55 -7.22 9.44
N ASP A 30 -13.16 -7.65 10.54
CA ASP A 30 -14.01 -6.77 11.37
C ASP A 30 -13.28 -5.56 11.95
N LYS A 31 -11.94 -5.62 12.06
CA LYS A 31 -11.15 -4.58 12.70
C LYS A 31 -10.11 -3.94 11.82
N ARG A 32 -9.78 -4.53 10.67
CA ARG A 32 -8.68 -4.04 9.85
C ARG A 32 -9.14 -3.58 8.49
N LEU A 33 -8.58 -2.45 8.06
CA LEU A 33 -8.85 -1.85 6.76
C LEU A 33 -7.52 -1.63 6.03
N LEU A 34 -7.53 -1.87 4.73
CA LEU A 34 -6.41 -1.58 3.86
C LEU A 34 -6.77 -0.37 3.00
N LEU A 35 -6.01 0.70 3.14
CA LEU A 35 -6.27 1.96 2.43
C LEU A 35 -5.25 2.16 1.33
N PHE A 36 -5.72 2.58 0.17
CA PHE A 36 -4.89 2.93 -0.99
C PHE A 36 -4.98 4.44 -1.19
N LEU A 37 -3.86 5.13 -1.01
CA LEU A 37 -3.80 6.59 -0.99
C LEU A 37 -2.75 7.06 -2.00
N THR A 38 -3.12 8.02 -2.85
CA THR A 38 -2.17 8.62 -3.77
C THR A 38 -1.99 10.09 -3.43
N ASP A 39 -0.80 10.62 -3.72
CA ASP A 39 -0.61 12.06 -3.68
C ASP A 39 -0.95 12.66 -5.05
N ASP A 40 -1.16 13.96 -5.10
CA ASP A 40 -1.54 14.66 -6.33
C ASP A 40 -0.34 15.43 -6.89
N THR A 41 0.81 14.75 -6.96
CA THR A 41 2.04 15.34 -7.45
C THR A 41 2.26 14.91 -8.90
N PRO A 42 2.18 15.82 -9.89
CA PRO A 42 2.38 15.45 -11.29
C PRO A 42 3.76 14.80 -11.50
N PHE A 43 3.80 13.73 -12.30
CA PHE A 43 5.00 12.99 -12.69
C PHE A 43 5.74 12.28 -11.56
N GLU A 44 5.30 12.44 -10.33
CA GLU A 44 5.92 11.79 -9.16
C GLU A 44 4.86 11.21 -8.24
N GLU A 45 3.69 10.85 -8.78
CA GLU A 45 2.63 10.28 -7.99
C GLU A 45 3.08 8.97 -7.36
N MET A 46 2.90 8.86 -6.05
CA MET A 46 3.24 7.68 -5.28
C MET A 46 1.99 7.09 -4.67
N LEU A 47 1.96 5.76 -4.54
CA LEU A 47 0.86 5.06 -3.90
C LEU A 47 1.31 4.65 -2.49
N ASN A 48 0.54 5.06 -1.50
CA ASN A 48 0.71 4.58 -0.13
C ASN A 48 -0.37 3.56 0.18
N ILE A 49 0.05 2.42 0.71
CA ILE A 49 -0.86 1.35 1.12
C ILE A 49 -0.74 1.24 2.63
N ALA A 50 -1.81 1.59 3.33
CA ALA A 50 -1.82 1.65 4.79
C ALA A 50 -2.75 0.57 5.34
N LEU A 51 -2.22 -0.27 6.22
CA LEU A 51 -3.04 -1.19 7.00
C LEU A 51 -3.35 -0.54 8.33
N ILE A 52 -4.62 -0.36 8.63
CA ILE A 52 -5.06 0.18 9.90
C ILE A 52 -5.86 -0.87 10.67
N ASP A 53 -5.73 -0.83 11.98
CA ASP A 53 -6.50 -1.63 12.91
C ASP A 53 -7.33 -0.66 13.76
N LEU A 54 -8.63 -0.90 13.87
CA LEU A 54 -9.53 0.02 14.55
C LEU A 54 -9.22 0.16 16.05
N ASP A 55 -8.59 -0.85 16.65
CA ASP A 55 -8.20 -0.81 18.05
C ASP A 55 -6.78 -0.26 18.23
N ASP A 56 -5.85 -0.63 17.34
CA ASP A 56 -4.42 -0.36 17.53
C ASP A 56 -3.87 0.77 16.66
N GLY A 57 -4.63 1.25 15.67
CA GLY A 57 -4.19 2.33 14.79
C GLY A 57 -3.46 1.82 13.55
N VAL A 58 -2.55 2.62 13.02
CA VAL A 58 -1.80 2.26 11.82
C VAL A 58 -0.79 1.16 12.15
N LYS A 59 -0.87 0.05 11.42
CA LYS A 59 0.02 -1.09 11.61
C LYS A 59 1.24 -1.02 10.71
N GLU A 60 1.03 -0.68 9.44
CA GLU A 60 2.12 -0.57 8.49
C GLU A 60 1.71 0.31 7.31
N ILE A 61 2.65 1.04 6.74
CA ILE A 61 2.46 1.78 5.50
C ILE A 61 3.57 1.36 4.55
N LEU A 62 3.18 0.92 3.34
CA LEU A 62 4.08 0.71 2.23
C LEU A 62 3.93 1.87 1.26
N THR A 63 5.01 2.24 0.60
CA THR A 63 4.98 3.23 -0.46
C THR A 63 5.49 2.60 -1.75
N LEU A 64 4.71 2.74 -2.83
CA LEU A 64 5.10 2.35 -4.18
C LEU A 64 5.42 3.58 -4.98
N GLY A 65 6.53 3.54 -5.73
CA GLY A 65 6.93 4.62 -6.60
C GLY A 65 8.21 5.28 -6.17
N GLY A 66 8.55 6.33 -6.85
CA GLY A 66 9.76 7.10 -6.64
C GLY A 66 10.14 7.79 -7.94
N ALA A 67 11.36 8.34 -8.01
CA ALA A 67 11.86 8.96 -9.24
C ALA A 67 11.81 7.94 -10.38
N TYR A 68 11.13 8.29 -11.47
CA TYR A 68 10.97 7.46 -12.67
C TYR A 68 10.15 6.18 -12.46
N LEU A 69 9.53 6.01 -11.29
CA LEU A 69 8.68 4.86 -10.99
C LEU A 69 7.33 5.36 -10.50
N THR A 70 6.55 5.89 -11.42
CA THR A 70 5.23 6.44 -11.11
C THR A 70 4.18 5.83 -12.02
N GLY A 71 2.92 5.89 -11.60
CA GLY A 71 1.82 5.35 -12.37
C GLY A 71 0.48 5.87 -11.85
N SER A 72 -0.58 5.24 -12.32
CA SER A 72 -1.94 5.55 -11.90
C SER A 72 -2.57 4.31 -11.28
N PHE A 73 -3.19 4.46 -10.13
CA PHE A 73 -3.88 3.35 -9.46
C PHE A 73 -5.14 2.99 -10.23
N THR A 74 -5.17 1.77 -10.78
CA THR A 74 -6.30 1.28 -11.59
C THR A 74 -6.51 -0.22 -11.38
N ASP A 75 -7.63 -0.72 -11.88
CA ASP A 75 -7.94 -2.16 -12.01
C ASP A 75 -7.89 -2.91 -10.67
N LEU A 76 -8.43 -2.30 -9.62
CA LEU A 76 -8.52 -2.96 -8.33
C LEU A 76 -9.41 -4.20 -8.42
N HIS A 77 -8.87 -5.34 -8.01
CA HIS A 77 -9.57 -6.60 -7.98
C HIS A 77 -9.37 -7.28 -6.62
N ILE A 78 -10.47 -7.64 -5.97
CA ILE A 78 -10.44 -8.30 -4.68
C ILE A 78 -10.53 -9.81 -4.91
N ALA A 79 -9.45 -10.52 -4.58
CA ALA A 79 -9.40 -11.98 -4.63
C ALA A 79 -9.64 -12.56 -3.22
N PRO A 80 -9.84 -13.88 -3.08
CA PRO A 80 -10.21 -14.47 -1.78
C PRO A 80 -9.25 -14.13 -0.63
N ASN A 81 -7.96 -14.05 -0.88
CA ASN A 81 -6.97 -13.78 0.18
C ASN A 81 -6.01 -12.66 -0.21
N ALA A 82 -6.37 -11.85 -1.20
CA ALA A 82 -5.46 -10.86 -1.71
C ALA A 82 -6.21 -9.74 -2.42
N VAL A 83 -5.51 -8.64 -2.64
CA VAL A 83 -6.00 -7.53 -3.45
C VAL A 83 -4.98 -7.32 -4.57
N GLU A 84 -5.46 -7.24 -5.81
CA GLU A 84 -4.61 -7.00 -6.97
C GLU A 84 -4.97 -5.67 -7.62
N PHE A 85 -3.99 -5.01 -8.18
CA PHE A 85 -4.18 -3.71 -8.83
C PHE A 85 -3.04 -3.41 -9.79
N SER A 86 -3.23 -2.38 -10.61
CA SER A 86 -2.19 -1.84 -11.49
C SER A 86 -1.76 -0.47 -10.97
N PHE A 87 -0.48 -0.16 -11.08
CA PHE A 87 0.03 1.17 -10.71
C PHE A 87 1.23 1.56 -11.58
N ILE A 88 2.31 0.81 -11.54
CA ILE A 88 3.54 1.10 -12.30
C ILE A 88 3.61 0.15 -13.50
N GLY A 89 3.63 0.73 -14.71
CA GLY A 89 3.83 -0.03 -15.95
C GLY A 89 2.79 -1.11 -16.18
N GLU A 90 3.22 -2.24 -16.72
CA GLU A 90 2.36 -3.39 -17.02
C GLU A 90 2.35 -4.44 -15.93
N THR A 91 2.75 -4.07 -14.72
CA THR A 91 2.84 -4.97 -13.58
C THR A 91 1.51 -5.07 -12.87
N THR A 92 1.11 -6.30 -12.54
CA THR A 92 0.03 -6.53 -11.59
C THR A 92 0.63 -6.68 -10.20
N TRP A 93 0.22 -5.81 -9.30
CA TRP A 93 0.64 -5.83 -7.90
C TRP A 93 -0.36 -6.63 -7.09
N ARG A 94 0.15 -7.44 -6.16
CA ARG A 94 -0.68 -8.27 -5.31
C ARG A 94 -0.31 -8.03 -3.85
N VAL A 95 -1.31 -7.69 -3.05
CA VAL A 95 -1.15 -7.43 -1.61
C VAL A 95 -1.90 -8.49 -0.83
N GLU A 96 -1.21 -9.11 0.13
CA GLU A 96 -1.79 -10.08 1.05
C GLU A 96 -1.56 -9.61 2.48
N ILE A 97 -2.56 -9.84 3.34
CA ILE A 97 -2.45 -9.55 4.76
C ILE A 97 -2.47 -10.89 5.51
N PRO A 98 -1.30 -11.40 5.91
CA PRO A 98 -1.25 -12.65 6.67
C PRO A 98 -2.02 -12.53 7.99
N PRO A 99 -2.52 -13.65 8.55
CA PRO A 99 -3.24 -13.63 9.84
C PRO A 99 -2.39 -13.11 10.98
N SER A 100 -1.08 -13.29 10.89
CA SER A 100 -0.13 -12.85 11.92
C SER A 100 1.00 -12.05 11.29
N PRO A 101 1.61 -11.11 12.02
CA PRO A 101 2.76 -10.38 11.49
C PRO A 101 3.92 -11.33 11.20
N PHE A 102 4.79 -10.91 10.30
CA PHE A 102 5.94 -11.73 9.89
C PHE A 102 7.23 -10.91 10.01
N VAL A 103 8.34 -11.64 10.12
CA VAL A 103 9.68 -11.04 10.18
C VAL A 103 10.27 -11.07 8.78
N LYS A 104 10.88 -9.95 8.40
CA LYS A 104 11.48 -9.79 7.08
C LYS A 104 12.84 -9.13 7.22
N VAL A 105 13.83 -9.69 6.54
CA VAL A 105 15.14 -9.05 6.46
C VAL A 105 15.02 -7.76 5.67
N PRO A 106 15.46 -6.61 6.22
CA PRO A 106 15.36 -5.34 5.50
C PRO A 106 16.01 -5.38 4.13
N PHE A 107 15.40 -4.69 3.16
CA PHE A 107 15.90 -4.52 1.79
C PHE A 107 15.94 -5.79 0.96
N THR A 108 15.27 -6.87 1.39
CA THR A 108 15.21 -8.12 0.62
C THR A 108 13.76 -8.51 0.32
N GLY A 109 13.55 -9.15 -0.81
CA GLY A 109 12.31 -9.80 -1.16
C GLY A 109 11.19 -8.92 -1.70
N ASP A 110 11.21 -7.62 -1.48
CA ASP A 110 10.20 -6.72 -2.03
C ASP A 110 10.49 -6.39 -3.49
N PRO A 111 9.44 -6.24 -4.33
CA PRO A 111 9.62 -5.78 -5.70
C PRO A 111 10.24 -4.39 -5.75
N ARG A 112 10.86 -4.06 -6.89
CA ARG A 112 11.39 -2.71 -7.11
C ARG A 112 10.27 -1.68 -7.01
N GLY A 113 10.57 -0.55 -6.40
CA GLY A 113 9.62 0.53 -6.21
C GLY A 113 8.89 0.48 -4.89
N VAL A 114 9.03 -0.59 -4.12
CA VAL A 114 8.41 -0.72 -2.80
C VAL A 114 9.35 -0.20 -1.73
N SER A 115 8.84 0.68 -0.88
CA SER A 115 9.54 1.18 0.30
C SER A 115 8.69 0.92 1.52
N ARG A 116 9.33 0.53 2.61
CA ARG A 116 8.68 0.40 3.91
C ARG A 116 9.66 0.75 5.01
N SER A 117 9.15 1.16 6.17
CA SER A 117 10.02 1.45 7.30
C SER A 117 10.73 0.19 7.78
N VAL A 118 11.95 0.37 8.29
CA VAL A 118 12.70 -0.74 8.89
C VAL A 118 12.05 -1.11 10.21
N ALA A 119 11.58 -2.35 10.31
CA ALA A 119 10.93 -2.86 11.51
C ALA A 119 11.15 -4.37 11.58
N VAL A 120 11.02 -4.92 12.79
CA VAL A 120 11.15 -6.37 12.97
C VAL A 120 9.90 -7.08 12.45
N LYS A 121 8.72 -6.53 12.72
CA LYS A 121 7.45 -7.14 12.33
C LYS A 121 6.82 -6.37 11.18
N HIS A 122 6.35 -7.08 10.18
CA HIS A 122 5.61 -6.53 9.05
C HIS A 122 4.25 -7.20 8.93
N TYR A 123 3.31 -6.51 8.33
CA TYR A 123 1.91 -6.93 8.26
C TYR A 123 1.40 -7.05 6.84
N ILE A 124 2.08 -6.42 5.88
CA ILE A 124 1.67 -6.40 4.48
C ILE A 124 2.69 -7.13 3.64
N LYS A 125 2.23 -8.16 2.91
CA LYS A 125 3.05 -8.87 1.93
C LYS A 125 2.69 -8.37 0.55
N ILE A 126 3.69 -7.99 -0.25
CA ILE A 126 3.46 -7.47 -1.59
C ILE A 126 4.32 -8.20 -2.61
N THR A 127 3.72 -8.53 -3.75
CA THR A 127 4.41 -9.16 -4.88
C THR A 127 4.02 -8.44 -6.16
N ALA A 128 4.80 -8.59 -7.20
CA ALA A 128 4.59 -7.96 -8.50
C ALA A 128 4.86 -8.95 -9.61
N ASN A 129 3.99 -8.99 -10.62
CA ASN A 129 4.11 -9.90 -11.75
C ASN A 129 3.61 -9.22 -13.05
N PRO A 130 4.46 -9.05 -14.06
CA PRO A 130 5.91 -9.26 -14.04
C PRO A 130 6.60 -8.22 -13.15
N PRO A 131 7.85 -8.47 -12.71
CA PRO A 131 8.57 -7.49 -11.92
C PRO A 131 8.67 -6.14 -12.65
N PRO A 132 8.64 -5.01 -11.93
CA PRO A 132 8.74 -3.71 -12.57
C PRO A 132 10.06 -3.56 -13.35
N ALA A 133 9.98 -2.92 -14.51
CA ALA A 133 11.16 -2.68 -15.34
C ALA A 133 12.12 -1.70 -14.64
N ARG A 134 13.41 -1.85 -14.91
CA ARG A 134 14.42 -0.89 -14.48
C ARG A 134 14.34 0.37 -15.35
N ILE A 135 15.00 1.42 -14.90
CA ILE A 135 15.06 2.68 -15.66
C ILE A 135 15.55 2.46 -17.09
N ASP A 136 16.44 1.49 -17.30
CA ASP A 136 16.96 1.14 -18.62
C ASP A 136 16.03 0.22 -19.41
N GLY A 137 14.87 -0.12 -18.88
CA GLY A 137 13.89 -0.99 -19.52
C GLY A 137 14.09 -2.48 -19.28
N SER A 138 15.15 -2.89 -18.60
CA SER A 138 15.37 -4.30 -18.27
C SER A 138 14.57 -4.73 -17.06
N ARG A 139 14.38 -6.03 -16.93
CA ARG A 139 13.69 -6.61 -15.77
C ARG A 139 14.58 -7.57 -15.01
#